data_3a588df14778ce23d6772571c06cc517
#
_entry.id   3a588df14778ce23d6772571c06cc517
#
_cell.length_a   1.000
_cell.length_b   1.000
_cell.length_c   1.000
_cell.angle_alpha   90.00
_cell.angle_beta   90.00
_cell.angle_gamma   90.00
#
_symmetry.space_group_name_H-M   'P 1'
#
loop_
_entity.id
_entity.type
_entity.pdbx_description
1 polymer ?
#
loop_
_entity_poly.entity_id
_entity_poly.type
_entity_poly.pdbx_seq_one_letter_code
_entity_poly.pdbx_strand_id
1 'polypeptide(L)'
;MISVSGAWDWLLRELDRWGESGRCADFWWRDDDATDSNSQLDRLLQLSTRHNAPLALAVIPAQLKPALSDKLQAYSQVSVLQHGYNHQSHAAGGERKLELGGTRSHDDILCDLRQGREILQQQFGARFSAVLVPPWNRIDQTVVQALPTLGFAGLSTMRVRRNAWPSAGLRQVNPHLDPINWRHGSGFIGLYPSIAILIQHLQARRSGYRDLDEPTGILSHHLVQNDAVWRFLDDLFALLDEHPAVNWSDAPTIWKPAVEIQHTD
;
A
#
# COMPACT_ATOMS: atom_id res chain seq x y z
N MET A 1 4.58 18.95 -28.44
CA MET A 1 5.15 18.52 -27.15
C MET A 1 4.28 19.09 -26.06
N ILE A 2 3.57 18.24 -25.28
CA ILE A 2 2.81 18.70 -24.12
C ILE A 2 3.85 19.04 -23.05
N SER A 3 3.79 20.24 -22.46
CA SER A 3 4.77 20.68 -21.47
C SER A 3 4.65 19.84 -20.18
N VAL A 4 5.73 19.68 -19.41
CA VAL A 4 5.76 18.98 -18.11
C VAL A 4 4.67 19.53 -17.16
N SER A 5 4.40 20.84 -17.22
CA SER A 5 3.30 21.51 -16.50
C SER A 5 1.92 20.91 -16.86
N GLY A 6 1.69 20.48 -18.09
CA GLY A 6 0.38 20.02 -18.54
C GLY A 6 -0.14 18.74 -17.86
N ALA A 7 0.75 17.81 -17.45
CA ALA A 7 0.31 16.59 -16.76
C ALA A 7 -0.16 16.88 -15.32
N TRP A 8 0.56 17.72 -14.59
CA TRP A 8 0.16 18.17 -13.26
C TRP A 8 -1.15 18.97 -13.30
N ASP A 9 -1.32 19.86 -14.31
CA ASP A 9 -2.57 20.60 -14.50
C ASP A 9 -3.78 19.68 -14.74
N TRP A 10 -3.59 18.51 -15.34
CA TRP A 10 -4.68 17.54 -15.50
C TRP A 10 -5.07 16.90 -14.16
N LEU A 11 -4.10 16.58 -13.32
CA LEU A 11 -4.37 16.04 -11.99
C LEU A 11 -5.07 17.08 -11.13
N LEU A 12 -4.58 18.33 -11.11
CA LEU A 12 -5.21 19.43 -10.38
C LEU A 12 -6.67 19.61 -10.81
N ARG A 13 -6.95 19.67 -12.11
CA ARG A 13 -8.33 19.78 -12.61
C ARG A 13 -9.22 18.60 -12.19
N GLU A 14 -8.68 17.38 -12.07
CA GLU A 14 -9.49 16.28 -11.59
C GLU A 14 -9.77 16.40 -10.08
N LEU A 15 -8.79 16.86 -9.29
CA LEU A 15 -8.97 17.13 -7.86
C LEU A 15 -9.95 18.30 -7.62
N ASP A 16 -9.88 19.37 -8.43
CA ASP A 16 -10.86 20.47 -8.40
C ASP A 16 -12.30 19.94 -8.56
N ARG A 17 -12.53 19.01 -9.51
CA ARG A 17 -13.85 18.39 -9.71
C ARG A 17 -14.33 17.58 -8.50
N TRP A 18 -13.42 17.00 -7.72
CA TRP A 18 -13.78 16.37 -6.44
C TRP A 18 -14.28 17.43 -5.46
N GLY A 19 -13.58 18.54 -5.31
CA GLY A 19 -13.99 19.68 -4.49
C GLY A 19 -15.31 20.29 -4.93
N GLU A 20 -15.50 20.55 -6.23
CA GLU A 20 -16.76 21.04 -6.82
C GLU A 20 -17.95 20.11 -6.54
N SER A 21 -17.71 18.80 -6.40
CA SER A 21 -18.73 17.82 -6.01
C SER A 21 -19.01 17.75 -4.50
N GLY A 22 -18.38 18.63 -3.70
CA GLY A 22 -18.48 18.65 -2.23
C GLY A 22 -17.81 17.47 -1.54
N ARG A 23 -16.83 16.81 -2.20
CA ARG A 23 -16.15 15.61 -1.70
C ARG A 23 -14.65 15.79 -1.72
N CYS A 24 -13.94 15.06 -0.84
CA CYS A 24 -12.49 14.93 -0.90
C CYS A 24 -12.08 13.60 -1.54
N ALA A 25 -10.98 13.62 -2.25
CA ALA A 25 -10.31 12.44 -2.78
C ALA A 25 -9.38 11.86 -1.70
N ASP A 26 -9.71 10.69 -1.16
CA ASP A 26 -8.85 10.02 -0.21
C ASP A 26 -7.69 9.33 -0.92
N PHE A 27 -6.48 9.57 -0.42
CA PHE A 27 -5.24 8.94 -0.85
C PHE A 27 -4.61 8.16 0.30
N TRP A 28 -3.78 7.17 -0.03
CA TRP A 28 -2.94 6.46 0.91
C TRP A 28 -1.65 6.00 0.25
N TRP A 29 -0.64 5.71 1.05
CA TRP A 29 0.68 5.35 0.57
C TRP A 29 1.21 4.10 1.25
N ARG A 30 1.70 3.13 0.44
CA ARG A 30 2.37 1.91 0.88
C ARG A 30 3.77 1.85 0.30
N ASP A 31 4.73 1.44 1.11
CA ASP A 31 6.08 1.10 0.67
C ASP A 31 6.39 -0.35 1.05
N ASP A 32 6.94 -1.12 0.12
CA ASP A 32 7.18 -2.55 0.28
C ASP A 32 8.68 -2.87 0.54
N ASP A 33 8.95 -4.11 1.00
CA ASP A 33 10.26 -4.73 1.17
C ASP A 33 11.12 -4.23 2.36
N ALA A 34 10.55 -3.54 3.34
CA ALA A 34 11.31 -3.06 4.48
C ALA A 34 11.82 -4.21 5.38
N THR A 35 13.09 -4.14 5.79
CA THR A 35 13.73 -5.12 6.70
C THR A 35 14.64 -4.48 7.73
N ASP A 36 15.27 -3.35 7.42
CA ASP A 36 16.32 -2.73 8.22
C ASP A 36 16.28 -1.19 8.11
N SER A 37 17.01 -0.52 8.98
CA SER A 37 17.29 0.92 8.88
C SER A 37 18.45 1.17 7.91
N ASN A 38 18.23 2.06 6.94
CA ASN A 38 19.22 2.45 5.94
C ASN A 38 18.93 3.86 5.40
N SER A 39 19.83 4.40 4.58
CA SER A 39 19.69 5.76 4.04
C SER A 39 18.48 5.93 3.12
N GLN A 40 18.03 4.88 2.42
CA GLN A 40 16.85 4.92 1.59
C GLN A 40 15.58 5.00 2.44
N LEU A 41 15.53 4.26 3.57
CA LEU A 41 14.47 4.41 4.57
C LEU A 41 14.46 5.81 5.17
N ASP A 42 15.63 6.39 5.48
CA ASP A 42 15.69 7.76 5.98
C ASP A 42 15.07 8.75 5.00
N ARG A 43 15.34 8.60 3.70
CA ARG A 43 14.75 9.43 2.64
C ARG A 43 13.22 9.24 2.57
N LEU A 44 12.75 8.00 2.70
CA LEU A 44 11.31 7.66 2.72
C LEU A 44 10.59 8.34 3.89
N LEU A 45 11.16 8.25 5.09
CA LEU A 45 10.61 8.84 6.30
C LEU A 45 10.62 10.37 6.26
N GLN A 46 11.67 10.97 5.67
CA GLN A 46 11.73 12.42 5.44
C GLN A 46 10.65 12.88 4.46
N LEU A 47 10.39 12.11 3.39
CA LEU A 47 9.32 12.40 2.44
C LEU A 47 7.95 12.38 3.12
N SER A 48 7.67 11.33 3.91
CA SER A 48 6.46 11.21 4.73
C SER A 48 6.26 12.42 5.66
N THR A 49 7.30 12.81 6.37
CA THR A 49 7.24 13.93 7.32
C THR A 49 7.06 15.27 6.62
N ARG A 50 7.75 15.49 5.50
CA ARG A 50 7.71 16.76 4.76
C ARG A 50 6.34 17.10 4.21
N HIS A 51 5.60 16.08 3.73
CA HIS A 51 4.31 16.23 3.07
C HIS A 51 3.13 15.71 3.90
N ASN A 52 3.30 15.53 5.20
CA ASN A 52 2.25 14.99 6.08
C ASN A 52 1.56 13.73 5.53
N ALA A 53 2.26 12.94 4.71
CA ALA A 53 1.74 11.73 4.07
C ALA A 53 1.94 10.51 4.97
N PRO A 54 0.89 9.94 5.59
CA PRO A 54 1.00 8.75 6.40
C PRO A 54 1.54 7.58 5.56
N LEU A 55 2.51 6.85 6.13
CA LEU A 55 3.16 5.74 5.45
C LEU A 55 2.70 4.40 6.02
N ALA A 56 2.21 3.52 5.17
CA ALA A 56 2.01 2.10 5.47
C ALA A 56 3.23 1.31 4.98
N LEU A 57 4.13 0.96 5.90
CA LEU A 57 5.38 0.28 5.60
C LEU A 57 5.20 -1.24 5.71
N ALA A 58 5.29 -1.95 4.58
CA ALA A 58 5.18 -3.40 4.53
C ALA A 58 6.54 -4.04 4.83
N VAL A 59 6.62 -4.73 5.97
CA VAL A 59 7.85 -5.29 6.54
C VAL A 59 7.89 -6.80 6.33
N ILE A 60 9.05 -7.34 5.92
CA ILE A 60 9.30 -8.78 5.77
C ILE A 60 9.69 -9.36 7.14
N PRO A 61 8.81 -10.15 7.79
CA PRO A 61 9.03 -10.54 9.21
C PRO A 61 10.30 -11.34 9.46
N ALA A 62 10.58 -12.33 8.62
CA ALA A 62 11.74 -13.22 8.79
C ALA A 62 13.10 -12.54 8.58
N GLN A 63 13.10 -11.34 8.00
CA GLN A 63 14.31 -10.55 7.71
C GLN A 63 14.42 -9.29 8.56
N LEU A 64 13.45 -9.06 9.47
CA LEU A 64 13.39 -7.88 10.31
C LEU A 64 14.65 -7.74 11.19
N LYS A 65 15.25 -6.55 11.18
CA LYS A 65 16.33 -6.15 12.06
C LYS A 65 15.83 -5.20 13.16
N PRO A 66 16.37 -5.30 14.39
CA PRO A 66 15.97 -4.43 15.50
C PRO A 66 16.10 -2.93 15.17
N ALA A 67 17.11 -2.55 14.40
CA ALA A 67 17.34 -1.16 14.00
C ALA A 67 16.16 -0.52 13.27
N LEU A 68 15.31 -1.31 12.58
CA LEU A 68 14.10 -0.80 11.95
C LEU A 68 13.08 -0.36 13.02
N SER A 69 12.81 -1.20 14.02
CA SER A 69 11.85 -0.85 15.08
C SER A 69 12.31 0.36 15.89
N ASP A 70 13.61 0.44 16.21
CA ASP A 70 14.19 1.58 16.92
C ASP A 70 14.05 2.87 16.11
N LYS A 71 14.34 2.81 14.80
CA LYS A 71 14.22 3.95 13.88
C LYS A 71 12.79 4.48 13.82
N LEU A 72 11.80 3.59 13.73
CA LEU A 72 10.40 3.99 13.57
C LEU A 72 9.78 4.60 14.83
N GLN A 73 10.43 4.49 16.02
CA GLN A 73 9.91 5.10 17.25
C GLN A 73 9.70 6.61 17.13
N ALA A 74 10.53 7.30 16.35
CA ALA A 74 10.44 8.74 16.14
C ALA A 74 9.37 9.19 15.12
N TYR A 75 8.66 8.24 14.44
CA TYR A 75 7.75 8.54 13.33
C TYR A 75 6.35 8.01 13.60
N SER A 76 5.50 8.81 14.24
CA SER A 76 4.15 8.41 14.64
C SER A 76 3.20 8.18 13.46
N GLN A 77 3.44 8.80 12.31
CA GLN A 77 2.65 8.68 11.08
C GLN A 77 2.95 7.39 10.28
N VAL A 78 3.88 6.53 10.75
CA VAL A 78 4.21 5.27 10.08
C VAL A 78 3.46 4.12 10.73
N SER A 79 2.65 3.40 9.96
CA SER A 79 2.06 2.13 10.32
C SER A 79 2.83 0.98 9.69
N VAL A 80 2.91 -0.17 10.37
CA VAL A 80 3.60 -1.37 9.87
C VAL A 80 2.57 -2.39 9.40
N LEU A 81 2.76 -2.94 8.18
CA LEU A 81 2.00 -4.03 7.61
C LEU A 81 2.89 -5.26 7.46
N GLN A 82 2.30 -6.44 7.31
CA GLN A 82 3.06 -7.67 7.09
C GLN A 82 3.29 -7.94 5.60
N HIS A 83 4.55 -8.00 5.16
CA HIS A 83 4.93 -8.35 3.79
C HIS A 83 5.29 -9.83 3.66
N GLY A 84 4.29 -10.68 3.40
CA GLY A 84 4.48 -12.14 3.41
C GLY A 84 5.11 -12.64 4.70
N TYR A 85 6.13 -13.50 4.55
CA TYR A 85 6.94 -13.98 5.68
C TYR A 85 8.45 -13.81 5.43
N ASN A 86 9.00 -14.44 4.37
CA ASN A 86 10.44 -14.43 4.07
C ASN A 86 10.78 -13.91 2.67
N HIS A 87 9.77 -13.55 1.87
CA HIS A 87 9.88 -13.04 0.50
C HIS A 87 10.57 -14.02 -0.45
N GLN A 88 10.36 -15.33 -0.25
CA GLN A 88 10.87 -16.40 -1.12
C GLN A 88 9.77 -16.97 -2.02
N SER A 89 10.10 -17.16 -3.30
CA SER A 89 9.16 -17.74 -4.25
C SER A 89 9.16 -19.26 -4.17
N HIS A 90 7.97 -19.84 -4.12
CA HIS A 90 7.70 -21.29 -4.18
C HIS A 90 6.92 -21.67 -5.44
N ALA A 91 6.93 -20.81 -6.46
CA ALA A 91 6.37 -21.11 -7.77
C ALA A 91 7.17 -22.20 -8.46
N ALA A 92 6.51 -23.03 -9.27
CA ALA A 92 7.17 -23.99 -10.14
C ALA A 92 8.04 -23.31 -11.19
N GLY A 93 9.00 -24.03 -11.75
CA GLY A 93 9.95 -23.48 -12.72
C GLY A 93 9.23 -22.82 -13.91
N GLY A 94 9.60 -21.59 -14.25
CA GLY A 94 9.01 -20.80 -15.32
C GLY A 94 7.71 -20.07 -14.98
N GLU A 95 7.13 -20.30 -13.83
CA GLU A 95 5.94 -19.58 -13.36
C GLU A 95 6.30 -18.23 -12.72
N ARG A 96 5.27 -17.39 -12.53
CA ARG A 96 5.43 -16.12 -11.84
C ARG A 96 5.72 -16.34 -10.36
N LYS A 97 6.66 -15.57 -9.80
CA LYS A 97 7.01 -15.63 -8.37
C LYS A 97 5.76 -15.59 -7.49
N LEU A 98 5.70 -16.48 -6.50
CA LEU A 98 4.58 -16.65 -5.57
C LEU A 98 5.13 -17.20 -4.24
N GLU A 99 4.96 -16.50 -3.14
CA GLU A 99 5.29 -16.97 -1.80
C GLU A 99 4.11 -17.69 -1.14
N LEU A 100 2.93 -17.09 -1.28
CA LEU A 100 1.72 -17.51 -0.57
C LEU A 100 0.84 -18.40 -1.47
N GLY A 101 1.39 -19.53 -1.86
CA GLY A 101 0.79 -20.51 -2.75
C GLY A 101 1.83 -21.37 -3.47
N GLY A 102 1.50 -21.86 -4.67
CA GLY A 102 2.39 -22.67 -5.49
C GLY A 102 2.56 -24.09 -4.96
N THR A 103 3.80 -24.57 -4.80
CA THR A 103 4.11 -25.93 -4.40
C THR A 103 4.11 -26.17 -2.89
N ARG A 104 3.96 -25.10 -2.08
CA ARG A 104 3.94 -25.20 -0.62
C ARG A 104 2.62 -25.77 -0.10
N SER A 105 2.70 -26.48 1.02
CA SER A 105 1.48 -26.90 1.74
C SER A 105 0.76 -25.67 2.29
N HIS A 106 -0.56 -25.75 2.35
CA HIS A 106 -1.39 -24.69 2.91
C HIS A 106 -1.04 -24.42 4.38
N ASP A 107 -0.84 -25.48 5.16
CA ASP A 107 -0.52 -25.37 6.59
C ASP A 107 0.82 -24.69 6.86
N ASP A 108 1.85 -24.95 6.04
CA ASP A 108 3.14 -24.27 6.14
C ASP A 108 3.00 -22.75 5.87
N ILE A 109 2.21 -22.39 4.87
CA ILE A 109 1.94 -20.98 4.56
C ILE A 109 1.22 -20.32 5.74
N LEU A 110 0.20 -20.94 6.31
CA LEU A 110 -0.53 -20.39 7.45
C LEU A 110 0.34 -20.29 8.71
N CYS A 111 1.24 -21.26 8.91
CA CYS A 111 2.21 -21.24 10.01
C CYS A 111 3.15 -20.03 9.89
N ASP A 112 3.75 -19.82 8.71
CA ASP A 112 4.62 -18.68 8.43
C ASP A 112 3.90 -17.34 8.63
N LEU A 113 2.67 -17.22 8.14
CA LEU A 113 1.89 -15.98 8.29
C LEU A 113 1.57 -15.68 9.75
N ARG A 114 1.24 -16.70 10.55
CA ARG A 114 1.01 -16.54 12.00
C ARG A 114 2.28 -16.11 12.70
N GLN A 115 3.40 -16.78 12.44
CA GLN A 115 4.70 -16.44 13.02
C GLN A 115 5.12 -15.01 12.65
N GLY A 116 4.96 -14.63 11.38
CA GLY A 116 5.26 -13.26 10.93
C GLY A 116 4.42 -12.21 11.65
N ARG A 117 3.13 -12.48 11.84
CA ARG A 117 2.22 -11.60 12.57
C ARG A 117 2.63 -11.45 14.05
N GLU A 118 3.01 -12.54 14.71
CA GLU A 118 3.49 -12.52 16.09
C GLU A 118 4.77 -11.70 16.22
N ILE A 119 5.75 -11.88 15.33
CA ILE A 119 6.99 -11.10 15.28
C ILE A 119 6.68 -9.61 15.16
N LEU A 120 5.85 -9.20 14.20
CA LEU A 120 5.55 -7.79 13.97
C LEU A 120 4.72 -7.18 15.11
N GLN A 121 3.77 -7.93 15.67
CA GLN A 121 2.99 -7.48 16.82
C GLN A 121 3.88 -7.26 18.05
N GLN A 122 4.84 -8.15 18.28
CA GLN A 122 5.79 -8.03 19.39
C GLN A 122 6.73 -6.82 19.23
N GLN A 123 7.24 -6.60 18.00
CA GLN A 123 8.24 -5.55 17.74
C GLN A 123 7.62 -4.15 17.61
N PHE A 124 6.42 -4.03 17.08
CA PHE A 124 5.82 -2.73 16.74
C PHE A 124 4.58 -2.38 17.55
N GLY A 125 4.00 -3.32 18.31
CA GLY A 125 2.86 -3.08 19.18
C GLY A 125 1.68 -2.44 18.46
N ALA A 126 1.20 -1.30 18.96
CA ALA A 126 0.07 -0.55 18.38
C ALA A 126 0.33 0.04 16.99
N ARG A 127 1.59 0.07 16.54
CA ARG A 127 1.97 0.54 15.22
C ARG A 127 1.73 -0.51 14.12
N PHE A 128 1.66 -1.78 14.53
CA PHE A 128 1.35 -2.88 13.62
C PHE A 128 -0.16 -2.92 13.34
N SER A 129 -0.51 -2.84 12.07
CA SER A 129 -1.86 -3.11 11.57
C SER A 129 -1.89 -4.51 10.97
N ALA A 130 -2.84 -5.34 11.40
CA ALA A 130 -2.96 -6.74 10.96
C ALA A 130 -3.47 -6.82 9.50
N VAL A 131 -2.68 -6.32 8.59
CA VAL A 131 -2.90 -6.30 7.14
C VAL A 131 -1.81 -7.09 6.45
N LEU A 132 -2.22 -8.02 5.59
CA LEU A 132 -1.29 -8.79 4.77
C LEU A 132 -1.05 -8.10 3.44
N VAL A 133 0.23 -7.94 3.09
CA VAL A 133 0.72 -7.51 1.78
C VAL A 133 1.47 -8.70 1.17
N PRO A 134 0.88 -9.42 0.22
CA PRO A 134 1.55 -10.55 -0.40
C PRO A 134 2.74 -10.10 -1.25
N PRO A 135 3.93 -10.74 -1.15
CA PRO A 135 5.03 -10.51 -2.07
C PRO A 135 4.60 -10.64 -3.54
N TRP A 136 5.13 -9.74 -4.38
CA TRP A 136 4.74 -9.61 -5.80
C TRP A 136 3.23 -9.39 -6.00
N ASN A 137 2.49 -8.99 -4.97
CA ASN A 137 1.04 -8.80 -4.97
C ASN A 137 0.25 -10.06 -5.40
N ARG A 138 0.75 -11.27 -5.04
CA ARG A 138 0.15 -12.56 -5.41
C ARG A 138 -0.08 -13.43 -4.21
N ILE A 139 -1.28 -14.04 -4.17
CA ILE A 139 -1.72 -14.92 -3.10
C ILE A 139 -2.78 -15.89 -3.64
N ASP A 140 -2.75 -17.13 -3.19
CA ASP A 140 -3.77 -18.11 -3.53
C ASP A 140 -5.07 -17.83 -2.79
N GLN A 141 -6.20 -18.07 -3.47
CA GLN A 141 -7.53 -17.78 -2.92
C GLN A 141 -7.83 -18.56 -1.63
N THR A 142 -7.30 -19.78 -1.50
CA THR A 142 -7.45 -20.59 -0.28
C THR A 142 -6.78 -19.93 0.93
N VAL A 143 -5.62 -19.30 0.72
CA VAL A 143 -4.93 -18.53 1.76
C VAL A 143 -5.71 -17.27 2.12
N VAL A 144 -6.28 -16.56 1.13
CA VAL A 144 -7.14 -15.38 1.38
C VAL A 144 -8.31 -15.73 2.30
N GLN A 145 -8.97 -16.88 2.08
CA GLN A 145 -10.09 -17.31 2.91
C GLN A 145 -9.69 -17.63 4.36
N ALA A 146 -8.44 -18.03 4.59
CA ALA A 146 -7.93 -18.36 5.92
C ALA A 146 -7.42 -17.14 6.71
N LEU A 147 -7.15 -15.98 6.07
CA LEU A 147 -6.56 -14.81 6.74
C LEU A 147 -7.31 -14.33 7.98
N PRO A 148 -8.67 -14.27 8.00
CA PRO A 148 -9.39 -13.86 9.20
C PRO A 148 -9.16 -14.78 10.39
N THR A 149 -9.01 -16.09 10.18
CA THR A 149 -8.74 -17.07 11.26
C THR A 149 -7.34 -16.91 11.86
N LEU A 150 -6.42 -16.28 11.11
CA LEU A 150 -5.09 -15.88 11.58
C LEU A 150 -5.09 -14.50 12.26
N GLY A 151 -6.26 -13.82 12.32
CA GLY A 151 -6.41 -12.50 12.90
C GLY A 151 -5.99 -11.34 12.00
N PHE A 152 -5.92 -11.54 10.67
CA PHE A 152 -5.80 -10.45 9.73
C PHE A 152 -7.16 -9.78 9.48
N ALA A 153 -7.19 -8.45 9.56
CA ALA A 153 -8.35 -7.63 9.22
C ALA A 153 -8.26 -7.04 7.81
N GLY A 154 -7.06 -7.07 7.21
CA GLY A 154 -6.81 -6.45 5.92
C GLY A 154 -5.94 -7.26 4.97
N LEU A 155 -6.18 -7.00 3.69
CA LEU A 155 -5.39 -7.49 2.57
C LEU A 155 -5.08 -6.32 1.63
N SER A 156 -3.84 -6.23 1.17
CA SER A 156 -3.46 -5.24 0.17
C SER A 156 -2.61 -5.89 -0.93
N THR A 157 -3.17 -5.97 -2.13
CA THR A 157 -2.46 -6.40 -3.34
C THR A 157 -2.16 -5.20 -4.24
N MET A 158 -2.52 -5.23 -5.53
CA MET A 158 -2.27 -4.13 -6.47
C MET A 158 -3.45 -3.93 -7.40
N ARG A 159 -3.67 -2.70 -7.87
CA ARG A 159 -4.76 -2.29 -8.78
C ARG A 159 -6.12 -2.30 -8.12
N VAL A 160 -7.14 -1.89 -8.86
CA VAL A 160 -8.54 -1.86 -8.39
C VAL A 160 -8.96 -3.21 -7.84
N ARG A 161 -9.48 -3.23 -6.62
CA ARG A 161 -9.99 -4.44 -5.97
C ARG A 161 -11.23 -4.96 -6.70
N ARG A 162 -11.38 -6.28 -6.74
CA ARG A 162 -12.59 -6.92 -7.29
C ARG A 162 -13.71 -6.96 -6.28
N ASN A 163 -13.36 -7.09 -5.00
CA ASN A 163 -14.28 -7.17 -3.89
C ASN A 163 -13.67 -6.43 -2.69
N ALA A 164 -14.45 -5.61 -2.03
CA ALA A 164 -14.04 -4.92 -0.81
C ALA A 164 -13.81 -5.89 0.35
N TRP A 165 -14.55 -7.01 0.36
CA TRP A 165 -14.52 -8.03 1.40
C TRP A 165 -14.32 -9.42 0.79
N PRO A 166 -13.08 -9.78 0.39
CA PRO A 166 -12.79 -11.07 -0.25
C PRO A 166 -13.02 -12.29 0.65
N SER A 167 -13.06 -12.07 1.97
CA SER A 167 -13.49 -13.02 3.00
C SER A 167 -14.22 -12.24 4.11
N ALA A 168 -15.07 -12.90 4.89
CA ALA A 168 -15.78 -12.26 6.00
C ALA A 168 -14.78 -11.68 7.01
N GLY A 169 -14.93 -10.40 7.35
CA GLY A 169 -14.02 -9.70 8.27
C GLY A 169 -12.67 -9.29 7.68
N LEU A 170 -12.42 -9.55 6.39
CA LEU A 170 -11.18 -9.18 5.70
C LEU A 170 -11.44 -8.08 4.69
N ARG A 171 -11.02 -6.84 4.97
CA ARG A 171 -11.13 -5.70 4.04
C ARG A 171 -9.95 -5.65 3.09
N GLN A 172 -10.20 -5.56 1.78
CA GLN A 172 -9.14 -5.37 0.78
C GLN A 172 -9.07 -3.91 0.31
N VAL A 173 -7.88 -3.31 0.37
CA VAL A 173 -7.57 -1.98 -0.18
C VAL A 173 -6.20 -2.04 -0.83
N ASN A 174 -6.11 -1.59 -2.08
CA ASN A 174 -4.90 -1.74 -2.90
C ASN A 174 -4.31 -0.39 -3.30
N PRO A 175 -2.98 -0.30 -3.51
CA PRO A 175 -2.41 0.79 -4.31
C PRO A 175 -2.76 0.62 -5.80
N HIS A 176 -2.81 1.74 -6.51
CA HIS A 176 -3.19 1.81 -7.92
C HIS A 176 -2.04 2.24 -8.81
N LEU A 177 -1.18 3.13 -8.29
CA LEU A 177 0.04 3.58 -8.95
C LEU A 177 1.27 2.92 -8.34
N ASP A 178 2.02 2.19 -9.14
CA ASP A 178 3.43 1.82 -8.90
C ASP A 178 4.26 2.56 -9.95
N PRO A 179 5.09 3.55 -9.56
CA PRO A 179 5.86 4.35 -10.51
C PRO A 179 7.08 3.62 -11.08
N ILE A 180 7.33 2.37 -10.64
CA ILE A 180 8.51 1.60 -11.05
C ILE A 180 8.21 0.72 -12.27
N ASN A 181 9.09 0.79 -13.26
CA ASN A 181 9.04 -0.06 -14.45
C ASN A 181 9.80 -1.38 -14.22
N TRP A 182 9.16 -2.35 -13.62
CA TRP A 182 9.74 -3.66 -13.32
C TRP A 182 10.19 -4.48 -14.53
N ARG A 183 9.69 -4.15 -15.73
CA ARG A 183 10.02 -4.88 -16.96
C ARG A 183 11.34 -4.41 -17.59
N HIS A 184 11.77 -3.19 -17.28
CA HIS A 184 12.91 -2.54 -17.93
C HIS A 184 13.87 -1.91 -16.91
N GLY A 185 14.36 -2.71 -15.94
CA GLY A 185 15.45 -2.31 -15.06
C GLY A 185 15.07 -1.37 -13.91
N SER A 186 13.85 -1.47 -13.39
CA SER A 186 13.37 -0.70 -12.21
C SER A 186 13.45 0.84 -12.36
N GLY A 187 13.37 1.34 -13.60
CA GLY A 187 13.32 2.77 -13.88
C GLY A 187 11.94 3.38 -13.59
N PHE A 188 11.84 4.69 -13.73
CA PHE A 188 10.56 5.41 -13.64
C PHE A 188 9.70 5.14 -14.89
N ILE A 189 8.40 4.83 -14.70
CA ILE A 189 7.46 4.63 -15.83
C ILE A 189 7.16 5.93 -16.60
N GLY A 190 7.55 7.09 -16.06
CA GLY A 190 7.33 8.40 -16.65
C GLY A 190 6.17 9.16 -16.02
N LEU A 191 6.24 10.49 -16.11
CA LEU A 191 5.27 11.41 -15.51
C LEU A 191 3.85 11.17 -16.06
N TYR A 192 3.70 11.17 -17.40
CA TYR A 192 2.38 11.03 -18.04
C TYR A 192 1.67 9.73 -17.71
N PRO A 193 2.31 8.54 -17.81
CA PRO A 193 1.68 7.29 -17.40
C PRO A 193 1.28 7.29 -15.93
N SER A 194 2.11 7.84 -15.04
CA SER A 194 1.82 7.89 -13.61
C SER A 194 0.59 8.75 -13.31
N ILE A 195 0.54 9.96 -13.86
CA ILE A 195 -0.59 10.87 -13.69
C ILE A 195 -1.86 10.31 -14.34
N ALA A 196 -1.76 9.68 -15.52
CA ALA A 196 -2.91 9.07 -16.17
C ALA A 196 -3.54 7.95 -15.33
N ILE A 197 -2.73 7.12 -14.67
CA ILE A 197 -3.22 6.06 -13.75
C ILE A 197 -4.00 6.67 -12.58
N LEU A 198 -3.46 7.72 -11.95
CA LEU A 198 -4.14 8.40 -10.85
C LEU A 198 -5.45 9.03 -11.29
N ILE A 199 -5.46 9.79 -12.38
CA ILE A 199 -6.66 10.43 -12.93
C ILE A 199 -7.72 9.38 -13.29
N GLN A 200 -7.33 8.30 -13.95
CA GLN A 200 -8.27 7.25 -14.32
C GLN A 200 -8.97 6.64 -13.10
N HIS A 201 -8.23 6.39 -12.02
CA HIS A 201 -8.80 5.85 -10.79
C HIS A 201 -9.70 6.89 -10.09
N LEU A 202 -9.25 8.14 -9.96
CA LEU A 202 -10.03 9.23 -9.37
C LEU A 202 -11.34 9.46 -10.12
N GLN A 203 -11.32 9.54 -11.44
CA GLN A 203 -12.51 9.70 -12.29
C GLN A 203 -13.49 8.54 -12.12
N ALA A 204 -12.99 7.30 -12.10
CA ALA A 204 -13.82 6.12 -11.95
C ALA A 204 -14.52 6.07 -10.59
N ARG A 205 -13.84 6.48 -9.51
CA ARG A 205 -14.44 6.65 -8.17
C ARG A 205 -15.48 7.79 -8.16
N ARG A 206 -15.10 8.97 -8.62
CA ARG A 206 -15.96 10.16 -8.60
C ARG A 206 -17.24 9.96 -9.39
N SER A 207 -17.20 9.24 -10.52
CA SER A 207 -18.35 8.93 -11.37
C SER A 207 -19.20 7.75 -10.86
N GLY A 208 -18.79 7.05 -9.81
CA GLY A 208 -19.48 5.86 -9.30
C GLY A 208 -19.25 4.59 -10.13
N TYR A 209 -18.35 4.64 -11.14
CA TYR A 209 -17.98 3.44 -11.91
C TYR A 209 -17.13 2.46 -11.11
N ARG A 210 -16.44 2.96 -10.09
CA ARG A 210 -15.66 2.17 -9.12
C ARG A 210 -16.11 2.48 -7.70
N ASP A 211 -15.71 1.60 -6.78
CA ASP A 211 -15.99 1.73 -5.37
C ASP A 211 -15.44 3.08 -4.84
N LEU A 212 -16.34 3.93 -4.37
CA LEU A 212 -16.00 5.24 -3.84
C LEU A 212 -15.13 5.13 -2.57
N ASP A 213 -15.33 4.04 -1.79
CA ASP A 213 -14.66 3.80 -0.51
C ASP A 213 -13.26 3.18 -0.67
N GLU A 214 -12.80 2.87 -1.89
CA GLU A 214 -11.42 2.46 -2.11
C GLU A 214 -10.53 3.69 -2.31
N PRO A 215 -9.72 4.12 -1.31
CA PRO A 215 -8.86 5.28 -1.47
C PRO A 215 -7.84 5.07 -2.59
N THR A 216 -7.43 6.13 -3.27
CA THR A 216 -6.41 6.07 -4.34
C THR A 216 -5.05 5.81 -3.72
N GLY A 217 -4.46 4.64 -3.98
CA GLY A 217 -3.22 4.21 -3.36
C GLY A 217 -2.00 4.39 -4.26
N ILE A 218 -0.89 4.77 -3.63
CA ILE A 218 0.43 4.91 -4.22
C ILE A 218 1.31 3.83 -3.62
N LEU A 219 2.07 3.12 -4.46
CA LEU A 219 3.06 2.12 -4.07
C LEU A 219 4.45 2.65 -4.34
N SER A 220 5.35 2.47 -3.40
CA SER A 220 6.79 2.72 -3.57
C SER A 220 7.62 1.53 -3.08
N HIS A 221 8.89 1.50 -3.46
CA HIS A 221 9.86 0.49 -3.00
C HIS A 221 11.18 1.22 -2.78
N HIS A 222 11.38 1.74 -1.57
CA HIS A 222 12.51 2.63 -1.24
C HIS A 222 13.88 2.02 -1.56
N LEU A 223 14.02 0.68 -1.50
CA LEU A 223 15.28 -0.01 -1.75
C LEU A 223 15.71 -0.02 -3.23
N VAL A 224 14.77 0.12 -4.17
CA VAL A 224 15.06 -0.07 -5.60
C VAL A 224 14.74 1.14 -6.47
N GLN A 225 13.93 2.08 -5.99
CA GLN A 225 13.54 3.25 -6.77
C GLN A 225 14.70 4.21 -7.01
N ASN A 226 14.78 4.71 -8.25
CA ASN A 226 15.81 5.66 -8.66
C ASN A 226 15.43 7.12 -8.35
N ASP A 227 16.35 8.06 -8.58
CA ASP A 227 16.11 9.48 -8.31
C ASP A 227 14.96 10.09 -9.11
N ALA A 228 14.60 9.54 -10.27
CA ALA A 228 13.45 10.03 -11.03
C ALA A 228 12.13 9.67 -10.32
N VAL A 229 12.03 8.47 -9.74
CA VAL A 229 10.88 8.07 -8.90
C VAL A 229 10.82 8.92 -7.63
N TRP A 230 11.96 9.15 -6.96
CA TRP A 230 12.00 9.99 -5.76
C TRP A 230 11.52 11.42 -6.04
N ARG A 231 11.97 12.04 -7.13
CA ARG A 231 11.52 13.38 -7.52
C ARG A 231 10.03 13.40 -7.85
N PHE A 232 9.57 12.41 -8.59
CA PHE A 232 8.13 12.29 -8.91
C PHE A 232 7.27 12.19 -7.66
N LEU A 233 7.67 11.37 -6.66
CA LEU A 233 6.92 11.24 -5.40
C LEU A 233 6.96 12.53 -4.58
N ASP A 234 8.09 13.24 -4.54
CA ASP A 234 8.23 14.52 -3.83
C ASP A 234 7.30 15.59 -4.46
N ASP A 235 7.32 15.71 -5.79
CA ASP A 235 6.45 16.65 -6.53
C ASP A 235 4.95 16.28 -6.37
N LEU A 236 4.62 14.99 -6.46
CA LEU A 236 3.24 14.49 -6.30
C LEU A 236 2.72 14.77 -4.89
N PHE A 237 3.50 14.46 -3.87
CA PHE A 237 3.06 14.60 -2.48
C PHE A 237 2.94 16.07 -2.08
N ALA A 238 3.82 16.95 -2.60
CA ALA A 238 3.68 18.38 -2.43
C ALA A 238 2.34 18.88 -2.99
N LEU A 239 2.00 18.47 -4.22
CA LEU A 239 0.73 18.83 -4.85
C LEU A 239 -0.48 18.31 -4.07
N LEU A 240 -0.42 17.06 -3.58
CA LEU A 240 -1.52 16.44 -2.83
C LEU A 240 -1.70 17.08 -1.43
N ASP A 241 -0.62 17.43 -0.73
CA ASP A 241 -0.66 18.05 0.60
C ASP A 241 -1.26 19.47 0.56
N GLU A 242 -1.01 20.19 -0.54
CA GLU A 242 -1.51 21.57 -0.73
C GLU A 242 -2.96 21.64 -1.23
N HIS A 243 -3.53 20.55 -1.79
CA HIS A 243 -4.83 20.60 -2.45
C HIS A 243 -6.00 20.39 -1.47
N PRO A 244 -6.96 21.35 -1.35
CA PRO A 244 -8.00 21.33 -0.32
C PRO A 244 -9.01 20.16 -0.48
N ALA A 245 -9.13 19.57 -1.66
CA ALA A 245 -9.99 18.40 -1.91
C ALA A 245 -9.25 17.06 -1.78
N VAL A 246 -8.11 17.02 -1.09
CA VAL A 246 -7.34 15.80 -0.82
C VAL A 246 -7.33 15.50 0.66
N ASN A 247 -7.54 14.22 1.01
CA ASN A 247 -7.27 13.69 2.34
C ASN A 247 -6.25 12.56 2.25
N TRP A 248 -5.31 12.53 3.20
CA TRP A 248 -4.47 11.36 3.43
C TRP A 248 -5.13 10.42 4.44
N SER A 249 -5.19 9.13 4.12
CA SER A 249 -5.70 8.07 5.01
C SER A 249 -4.54 7.21 5.50
N ASP A 250 -4.46 6.99 6.80
CA ASP A 250 -3.52 6.05 7.42
C ASP A 250 -4.08 4.62 7.44
N ALA A 251 -3.21 3.63 7.65
CA ALA A 251 -3.61 2.22 7.68
C ALA A 251 -4.66 1.92 8.79
N PRO A 252 -4.56 2.42 10.03
CA PRO A 252 -5.59 2.23 11.03
C PRO A 252 -6.98 2.72 10.62
N THR A 253 -7.05 3.84 9.90
CA THR A 253 -8.34 4.37 9.38
C THR A 253 -8.89 3.52 8.25
N ILE A 254 -8.01 3.10 7.31
CA ILE A 254 -8.40 2.30 6.14
C ILE A 254 -8.95 0.93 6.55
N TRP A 255 -8.33 0.25 7.53
CA TRP A 255 -8.72 -1.10 7.95
C TRP A 255 -9.39 -1.14 9.33
N LYS A 256 -10.08 -0.05 9.72
CA LYS A 256 -10.95 -0.12 10.90
C LYS A 256 -11.92 -1.30 10.77
N PRO A 257 -12.08 -2.11 11.82
CA PRO A 257 -13.18 -3.07 11.85
C PRO A 257 -14.49 -2.33 11.61
N ALA A 258 -15.36 -2.88 10.76
CA ALA A 258 -16.72 -2.38 10.67
C ALA A 258 -17.30 -2.41 12.10
N VAL A 259 -17.75 -1.25 12.60
CA VAL A 259 -18.50 -1.21 13.86
C VAL A 259 -19.74 -2.07 13.62
N GLU A 260 -19.85 -3.20 14.31
CA GLU A 260 -21.11 -3.95 14.35
C GLU A 260 -22.17 -2.97 14.81
N ILE A 261 -23.04 -2.56 13.90
CA ILE A 261 -24.29 -1.88 14.26
C ILE A 261 -25.07 -2.97 15.00
N GLN A 262 -25.01 -2.96 16.32
CA GLN A 262 -25.93 -3.74 17.13
C GLN A 262 -27.31 -3.19 16.81
N HIS A 263 -28.08 -3.90 15.98
CA HIS A 263 -29.51 -3.75 15.93
C HIS A 263 -30.03 -4.17 17.32
N THR A 264 -30.24 -3.20 18.18
CA THR A 264 -31.10 -3.37 19.35
C THR A 264 -32.52 -3.52 18.83
N ASP A 265 -33.03 -4.77 18.89
CA ASP A 265 -34.44 -5.10 18.70
C ASP A 265 -35.31 -4.40 19.77
#